data_925fc3e65de165adecda99df44726472
#
_entry.id   925fc3e65de165adecda99df44726472
#
_cell.length_a   1.000
_cell.length_b   1.000
_cell.length_c   1.000
_cell.angle_alpha   90.00
_cell.angle_beta   90.00
_cell.angle_gamma   90.00
#
_symmetry.space_group_name_H-M   'P 1'
#
loop_
_entity.id
_entity.type
_entity.pdbx_description
1 polymer ?
#
loop_
_entity_poly.entity_id
_entity_poly.type
_entity_poly.pdbx_seq_one_letter_code
_entity_poly.pdbx_strand_id
1 'polypeptide(L)'
;MSAHTTLPAGLAGSAAMSRRSALRAIGTAAVVGGVAGCAAGTGTGGVPATPAQAATTSFDPYFPGEGAGGFLVNHYALDLSYAQAVGRIAGTATIRLLPYTALSGLSLDLAAGMTVVSVRANGAAARFSRQGDKLHIQPGAALPSGRMALLEIAYSGQPAPVSVAGVGSVGWQAGATDVSAVSLPIGAPTWFPCADHPSLKAAYEISVTAPAGVSVLANGRLVDKQPQNFGTRWTYRHDGPMAAYLATIVIGDLAIETSSGPSGVQIRDAFPARLADQARSDFGRQGQMLKTFASLFGPYPFDVYGTAALDGVNALSQAGSLGGTYGAQTLGLLDVSLIDGRRTHESLVARALAAQWFGASVSVSSWASIWLSTAFARYAEWVWLEKSGGLSADTSARAAMTRLRSLGQDLILADPGAERILDERVALRGACFLHALRLTMGDYTFFQVLRVWCSRNQSGAAQTEDFLQVVPDVYTAQDLTAFMAYWVSAARLPDLP
;
A
#
# COMPACT_ATOMS: atom_id res chain seq x y z
N MET A 1 -57.40 -3.41 30.24
CA MET A 1 -57.47 -4.58 29.35
C MET A 1 -56.15 -4.72 28.64
N SER A 2 -55.48 -5.80 28.95
CA SER A 2 -54.12 -6.15 28.54
C SER A 2 -54.02 -6.53 27.06
N ALA A 3 -52.89 -6.23 26.42
CA ALA A 3 -52.32 -7.09 25.41
C ALA A 3 -50.79 -6.83 25.34
N HIS A 4 -50.06 -7.77 25.91
CA HIS A 4 -48.64 -7.97 25.68
C HIS A 4 -48.41 -8.45 24.26
N THR A 5 -47.40 -7.95 23.59
CA THR A 5 -46.77 -8.66 22.45
C THR A 5 -45.24 -8.56 22.58
N THR A 6 -44.66 -9.70 22.77
CA THR A 6 -43.25 -10.03 22.94
C THR A 6 -42.45 -9.83 21.61
N LEU A 7 -41.27 -9.24 21.73
CA LEU A 7 -40.20 -9.27 20.73
C LEU A 7 -39.42 -10.59 20.85
N PRO A 8 -38.97 -11.19 19.75
CA PRO A 8 -37.93 -12.23 19.80
C PRO A 8 -36.54 -11.62 19.73
N ALA A 9 -35.71 -12.09 20.64
CA ALA A 9 -34.25 -11.87 20.62
C ALA A 9 -33.55 -12.79 19.59
N GLY A 10 -32.40 -12.33 19.12
CA GLY A 10 -31.35 -13.20 18.62
C GLY A 10 -30.99 -12.98 17.17
N LEU A 11 -29.80 -12.51 16.96
CA LEU A 11 -28.69 -13.24 16.33
C LEU A 11 -27.48 -12.31 16.20
N ALA A 12 -26.57 -12.43 17.14
CA ALA A 12 -25.19 -11.97 16.99
C ALA A 12 -24.49 -12.90 15.99
N GLY A 13 -24.27 -12.42 14.77
CA GLY A 13 -23.47 -13.07 13.75
C GLY A 13 -22.03 -12.63 13.85
N SER A 14 -21.19 -13.36 14.59
CA SER A 14 -19.75 -13.29 14.53
C SER A 14 -19.30 -13.71 13.13
N ALA A 15 -18.74 -12.79 12.35
CA ALA A 15 -18.12 -13.09 11.05
C ALA A 15 -16.80 -13.86 11.30
N ALA A 16 -16.86 -15.17 11.27
CA ALA A 16 -15.68 -16.03 11.23
C ALA A 16 -15.02 -15.87 9.87
N MET A 17 -13.78 -15.34 9.85
CA MET A 17 -12.91 -15.33 8.69
C MET A 17 -12.73 -16.76 8.15
N SER A 18 -13.14 -16.96 6.90
CA SER A 18 -13.02 -18.25 6.22
C SER A 18 -11.55 -18.64 6.07
N ARG A 19 -11.17 -19.81 6.57
CA ARG A 19 -9.85 -20.44 6.43
C ARG A 19 -9.42 -20.70 4.97
N ARG A 20 -10.27 -20.40 3.99
CA ARG A 20 -9.99 -20.62 2.57
C ARG A 20 -9.13 -19.53 1.92
N SER A 21 -9.07 -18.33 2.46
CA SER A 21 -8.25 -17.23 1.92
C SER A 21 -6.76 -17.38 2.23
N ALA A 22 -6.41 -18.07 3.32
CA ALA A 22 -5.01 -18.29 3.71
C ALA A 22 -4.33 -19.45 2.95
N LEU A 23 -5.09 -20.32 2.28
CA LEU A 23 -4.56 -21.52 1.61
C LEU A 23 -4.34 -21.36 0.10
N ARG A 24 -4.73 -20.25 -0.52
CA ARG A 24 -4.52 -20.02 -1.95
C ARG A 24 -3.16 -19.41 -2.33
N ALA A 25 -2.36 -19.01 -1.36
CA ALA A 25 -0.98 -18.53 -1.57
C ALA A 25 0.07 -19.67 -1.68
N ILE A 26 -0.37 -20.94 -1.66
CA ILE A 26 0.51 -22.12 -1.77
C ILE A 26 0.03 -22.96 -2.96
N GLY A 27 0.58 -22.68 -4.10
CA GLY A 27 0.36 -23.51 -5.29
C GLY A 27 1.13 -22.96 -6.47
N THR A 28 2.20 -23.51 -6.78
CA THR A 28 2.63 -24.58 -7.63
C THR A 28 4.16 -24.60 -7.72
N ALA A 29 4.81 -25.49 -6.98
CA ALA A 29 6.17 -25.90 -7.27
C ALA A 29 6.09 -27.35 -7.80
N ALA A 30 6.48 -27.55 -9.05
CA ALA A 30 6.54 -28.85 -9.70
C ALA A 30 7.59 -29.74 -9.02
N VAL A 31 7.16 -30.93 -8.61
CA VAL A 31 8.03 -32.00 -8.11
C VAL A 31 8.55 -32.81 -9.31
N VAL A 32 9.87 -32.80 -9.50
CA VAL A 32 10.56 -33.78 -10.33
C VAL A 32 10.99 -34.93 -9.43
N GLY A 33 10.47 -36.10 -9.67
CA GLY A 33 10.71 -37.27 -8.88
C GLY A 33 12.08 -37.92 -9.17
N GLY A 34 12.66 -38.47 -8.11
CA GLY A 34 13.76 -39.42 -8.19
C GLY A 34 13.47 -40.59 -7.25
N VAL A 35 13.30 -41.80 -7.86
CA VAL A 35 13.11 -43.07 -7.16
C VAL A 35 14.46 -43.66 -6.76
N ALA A 36 14.62 -44.05 -5.50
CA ALA A 36 15.58 -45.11 -5.14
C ALA A 36 15.29 -45.71 -3.75
N GLY A 37 14.99 -47.02 -3.73
CA GLY A 37 15.59 -48.02 -2.84
C GLY A 37 15.08 -48.17 -1.41
N CYS A 38 14.26 -49.20 -1.19
CA CYS A 38 13.95 -49.78 0.13
C CYS A 38 15.17 -50.39 0.82
N ALA A 39 15.35 -50.10 2.10
CA ALA A 39 16.00 -50.98 3.05
C ALA A 39 15.31 -50.84 4.41
N ALA A 40 14.78 -51.97 4.94
CA ALA A 40 14.12 -52.05 6.23
C ALA A 40 15.17 -52.06 7.37
N GLY A 41 14.99 -51.15 8.35
CA GLY A 41 15.72 -51.13 9.60
C GLY A 41 14.80 -50.65 10.71
N THR A 42 14.43 -51.54 11.62
CA THR A 42 13.68 -51.27 12.84
C THR A 42 14.56 -50.53 13.84
N GLY A 43 14.32 -49.23 13.98
CA GLY A 43 14.93 -48.44 15.03
C GLY A 43 13.93 -47.39 15.52
N THR A 44 13.62 -47.38 16.82
CA THR A 44 12.89 -46.32 17.51
C THR A 44 13.68 -45.03 17.44
N GLY A 45 13.65 -44.37 16.30
CA GLY A 45 14.30 -43.10 16.06
C GLY A 45 13.28 -41.98 16.10
N GLY A 46 13.50 -41.04 17.03
CA GLY A 46 12.79 -39.77 16.98
C GLY A 46 12.92 -39.15 15.58
N VAL A 47 11.81 -38.64 15.06
CA VAL A 47 11.77 -37.93 13.77
C VAL A 47 12.88 -36.89 13.81
N PRO A 48 13.86 -36.92 12.90
CA PRO A 48 14.89 -35.89 12.87
C PRO A 48 14.20 -34.54 12.63
N ALA A 49 14.41 -33.58 13.53
CA ALA A 49 13.91 -32.24 13.35
C ALA A 49 14.42 -31.72 12.00
N THR A 50 13.51 -31.37 11.11
CA THR A 50 13.88 -30.73 9.84
C THR A 50 14.75 -29.53 10.16
N PRO A 51 15.94 -29.38 9.56
CA PRO A 51 16.80 -28.25 9.85
C PRO A 51 16.04 -26.96 9.60
N ALA A 52 16.11 -26.04 10.56
CA ALA A 52 15.47 -24.73 10.45
C ALA A 52 16.06 -24.00 9.23
N GLN A 53 15.18 -23.57 8.34
CA GLN A 53 15.56 -22.92 7.08
C GLN A 53 15.70 -21.41 7.30
N ALA A 54 16.74 -20.81 6.75
CA ALA A 54 16.86 -19.35 6.70
C ALA A 54 15.81 -18.79 5.74
N ALA A 55 15.09 -17.76 6.16
CA ALA A 55 14.16 -17.06 5.27
C ALA A 55 14.96 -16.19 4.30
N THR A 56 14.88 -16.53 3.02
CA THR A 56 15.58 -15.79 1.98
C THR A 56 14.60 -15.16 1.02
N THR A 57 14.63 -13.98 0.64
CA THR A 57 14.14 -13.22 -0.51
C THR A 57 12.65 -13.28 -0.87
N SER A 58 12.18 -12.17 -1.39
CA SER A 58 10.93 -11.95 -2.09
C SER A 58 10.83 -12.78 -3.36
N PHE A 59 9.59 -13.07 -3.76
CA PHE A 59 9.30 -13.73 -5.05
C PHE A 59 8.88 -12.73 -6.14
N ASP A 60 8.99 -11.41 -5.92
CA ASP A 60 8.63 -10.44 -6.96
C ASP A 60 9.73 -10.39 -8.05
N PRO A 61 9.37 -10.62 -9.33
CA PRO A 61 10.36 -10.68 -10.40
C PRO A 61 11.00 -9.33 -10.72
N TYR A 62 10.37 -8.21 -10.35
CA TYR A 62 10.89 -6.86 -10.64
C TYR A 62 11.88 -6.39 -9.56
N PHE A 63 11.66 -6.81 -8.32
CA PHE A 63 12.53 -6.48 -7.19
C PHE A 63 12.88 -7.75 -6.39
N PRO A 64 13.64 -8.68 -7.00
CA PRO A 64 13.89 -10.00 -6.41
C PRO A 64 14.76 -9.95 -5.14
N GLY A 65 15.39 -8.80 -4.88
CA GLY A 65 16.18 -8.55 -3.68
C GLY A 65 15.34 -8.12 -2.48
N GLU A 66 14.10 -7.67 -2.67
CA GLU A 66 13.27 -7.06 -1.64
C GLU A 66 12.30 -8.04 -1.00
N GLY A 67 11.84 -7.71 0.22
CA GLY A 67 10.92 -8.54 0.99
C GLY A 67 11.60 -9.66 1.77
N ALA A 68 10.79 -10.59 2.26
CA ALA A 68 11.24 -11.71 3.05
C ALA A 68 10.28 -12.90 2.92
N GLY A 69 10.79 -14.11 3.13
CA GLY A 69 9.99 -15.33 3.11
C GLY A 69 10.11 -16.13 4.42
N GLY A 70 9.28 -17.16 4.56
CA GLY A 70 9.28 -18.05 5.72
C GLY A 70 8.44 -17.55 6.91
N PHE A 71 7.93 -16.33 6.87
CA PHE A 71 7.07 -15.75 7.91
C PHE A 71 6.11 -14.70 7.36
N LEU A 72 5.08 -14.40 8.14
CA LEU A 72 4.19 -13.25 7.95
C LEU A 72 4.46 -12.23 9.05
N VAL A 73 4.47 -10.95 8.71
CA VAL A 73 4.48 -9.89 9.73
C VAL A 73 3.04 -9.53 10.07
N ASN A 74 2.72 -9.54 11.36
CA ASN A 74 1.39 -9.18 11.86
C ASN A 74 1.32 -7.72 12.30
N HIS A 75 2.44 -7.18 12.82
CA HIS A 75 2.43 -5.84 13.38
C HIS A 75 3.84 -5.23 13.39
N TYR A 76 3.90 -3.96 13.03
CA TYR A 76 5.05 -3.09 13.24
C TYR A 76 4.69 -2.04 14.30
N ALA A 77 5.45 -1.95 15.39
CA ALA A 77 5.46 -0.80 16.27
C ALA A 77 6.80 -0.06 16.08
N LEU A 78 6.71 1.15 15.55
CA LEU A 78 7.85 2.02 15.28
C LEU A 78 7.85 3.13 16.32
N ASP A 79 8.90 3.21 17.14
CA ASP A 79 9.09 4.29 18.11
C ASP A 79 10.34 5.07 17.75
N LEU A 80 10.15 6.25 17.17
CA LEU A 80 11.18 7.04 16.52
C LEU A 80 11.37 8.40 17.20
N SER A 81 12.59 8.88 17.23
CA SER A 81 12.92 10.27 17.51
C SER A 81 13.53 10.92 16.27
N TYR A 82 13.10 12.13 15.93
CA TYR A 82 13.62 12.90 14.81
C TYR A 82 14.40 14.11 15.28
N ALA A 83 15.69 14.14 14.97
CA ALA A 83 16.58 15.28 15.23
C ALA A 83 16.67 16.15 13.98
N GLN A 84 15.77 17.12 13.86
CA GLN A 84 15.61 17.97 12.67
C GLN A 84 16.91 18.70 12.27
N ALA A 85 17.65 19.24 13.24
CA ALA A 85 18.89 20.01 12.98
C ALA A 85 19.96 19.24 12.20
N VAL A 86 19.93 17.90 12.27
CA VAL A 86 20.91 17.00 11.61
C VAL A 86 20.23 15.99 10.67
N GLY A 87 18.92 16.10 10.46
CA GLY A 87 18.16 15.20 9.58
C GLY A 87 18.26 13.71 9.99
N ARG A 88 18.37 13.41 11.30
CA ARG A 88 18.63 12.07 11.81
C ARG A 88 17.42 11.49 12.52
N ILE A 89 17.16 10.21 12.29
CA ILE A 89 16.23 9.44 13.11
C ILE A 89 16.99 8.42 13.97
N ALA A 90 16.42 8.12 15.13
CA ALA A 90 16.85 7.02 15.98
C ALA A 90 15.61 6.41 16.64
N GLY A 91 15.60 5.10 16.86
CA GLY A 91 14.46 4.47 17.51
C GLY A 91 14.53 2.96 17.51
N THR A 92 13.39 2.36 17.79
CA THR A 92 13.19 0.92 17.84
C THR A 92 12.03 0.51 16.97
N ALA A 93 12.24 -0.48 16.12
CA ALA A 93 11.17 -1.22 15.45
C ALA A 93 10.90 -2.51 16.22
N THR A 94 9.68 -2.64 16.74
CA THR A 94 9.19 -3.88 17.36
C THR A 94 8.27 -4.58 16.37
N ILE A 95 8.70 -5.76 15.90
CA ILE A 95 8.05 -6.50 14.82
C ILE A 95 7.49 -7.80 15.37
N ARG A 96 6.17 -7.99 15.27
CA ARG A 96 5.52 -9.27 15.57
C ARG A 96 5.37 -10.06 14.30
N LEU A 97 5.96 -11.24 14.26
CA LEU A 97 5.92 -12.11 13.08
C LEU A 97 5.48 -13.53 13.43
N LEU A 98 4.88 -14.20 12.45
CA LEU A 98 4.44 -15.58 12.54
C LEU A 98 5.21 -16.42 11.52
N PRO A 99 6.21 -17.21 11.94
CA PRO A 99 6.88 -18.15 11.07
C PRO A 99 5.90 -19.25 10.60
N TYR A 100 5.87 -19.54 9.28
CA TYR A 100 5.17 -20.72 8.76
C TYR A 100 6.10 -21.91 8.52
N THR A 101 7.41 -21.70 8.67
CA THR A 101 8.46 -22.73 8.80
C THR A 101 9.31 -22.42 10.01
N ALA A 102 10.04 -23.41 10.55
CA ALA A 102 11.00 -23.13 11.62
C ALA A 102 12.19 -22.35 11.05
N LEU A 103 12.54 -21.20 11.68
CA LEU A 103 13.55 -20.28 11.18
C LEU A 103 14.77 -20.26 12.08
N SER A 104 15.94 -20.67 11.59
CA SER A 104 17.23 -20.45 12.23
C SER A 104 17.82 -19.07 11.93
N GLY A 105 17.30 -18.38 10.93
CA GLY A 105 17.64 -17.03 10.52
C GLY A 105 16.55 -16.44 9.65
N LEU A 106 16.52 -15.12 9.53
CA LEU A 106 15.63 -14.36 8.68
C LEU A 106 16.30 -13.08 8.18
N SER A 107 15.72 -12.47 7.16
CA SER A 107 16.20 -11.20 6.63
C SER A 107 15.07 -10.16 6.61
N LEU A 108 15.45 -8.91 6.79
CA LEU A 108 14.59 -7.75 6.57
C LEU A 108 15.32 -6.75 5.66
N ASP A 109 14.55 -5.87 5.03
CA ASP A 109 15.04 -4.76 4.25
C ASP A 109 15.29 -3.57 5.17
N LEU A 110 16.43 -2.91 5.02
CA LEU A 110 16.78 -1.68 5.71
C LEU A 110 17.92 -1.02 4.93
N ALA A 111 17.77 0.22 4.50
CA ALA A 111 18.76 0.91 3.71
C ALA A 111 20.14 0.96 4.40
N ALA A 112 21.20 0.84 3.61
CA ALA A 112 22.59 0.77 4.12
C ALA A 112 22.99 1.99 4.98
N GLY A 113 22.39 3.16 4.73
CA GLY A 113 22.57 4.37 5.54
C GLY A 113 22.04 4.30 6.96
N MET A 114 21.25 3.27 7.29
CA MET A 114 20.68 3.05 8.63
C MET A 114 21.54 2.06 9.41
N THR A 115 22.10 2.50 10.54
CA THR A 115 22.94 1.69 11.42
C THR A 115 22.08 0.93 12.43
N VAL A 116 22.21 -0.39 12.47
CA VAL A 116 21.60 -1.24 13.50
C VAL A 116 22.48 -1.22 14.75
N VAL A 117 21.88 -0.92 15.89
CA VAL A 117 22.55 -0.85 17.20
C VAL A 117 22.45 -2.19 17.93
N SER A 118 21.27 -2.79 17.95
CA SER A 118 21.03 -4.08 18.58
C SER A 118 19.81 -4.78 17.98
N VAL A 119 19.81 -6.09 18.08
CA VAL A 119 18.67 -6.94 17.72
C VAL A 119 18.38 -7.90 18.86
N ARG A 120 17.10 -8.02 19.22
CA ARG A 120 16.60 -9.04 20.16
C ARG A 120 15.50 -9.85 19.47
N ALA A 121 15.50 -11.15 19.74
CA ALA A 121 14.45 -12.05 19.31
C ALA A 121 13.83 -12.72 20.55
N ASN A 122 12.53 -12.57 20.77
CA ASN A 122 11.81 -13.04 21.95
C ASN A 122 12.50 -12.63 23.27
N GLY A 123 12.98 -11.38 23.32
CA GLY A 123 13.67 -10.83 24.50
C GLY A 123 15.15 -11.21 24.64
N ALA A 124 15.68 -12.21 23.90
CA ALA A 124 17.08 -12.59 23.91
C ALA A 124 17.87 -11.86 22.82
N ALA A 125 19.16 -11.55 23.08
CA ALA A 125 20.03 -10.96 22.07
C ALA A 125 20.17 -11.89 20.85
N ALA A 126 20.08 -11.33 19.66
CA ALA A 126 20.27 -12.03 18.40
C ALA A 126 21.53 -11.52 17.69
N ARG A 127 22.22 -12.40 16.97
CA ARG A 127 23.29 -11.98 16.07
C ARG A 127 22.67 -11.35 14.82
N PHE A 128 23.36 -10.38 14.26
CA PHE A 128 22.96 -9.79 13.00
C PHE A 128 24.16 -9.40 12.15
N SER A 129 23.94 -9.29 10.86
CA SER A 129 24.89 -8.79 9.89
C SER A 129 24.16 -7.98 8.81
N ARG A 130 24.93 -7.15 8.09
CA ARG A 130 24.43 -6.34 6.98
C ARG A 130 25.07 -6.81 5.67
N GLN A 131 24.26 -6.89 4.62
CA GLN A 131 24.73 -7.09 3.26
C GLN A 131 23.95 -6.14 2.34
N GLY A 132 24.56 -5.01 2.01
CA GLY A 132 23.84 -3.93 1.32
C GLY A 132 22.63 -3.48 2.14
N ASP A 133 21.47 -3.48 1.52
CA ASP A 133 20.19 -3.08 2.13
C ASP A 133 19.49 -4.24 2.86
N LYS A 134 20.12 -5.41 2.99
CA LYS A 134 19.61 -6.53 3.80
C LYS A 134 20.18 -6.54 5.22
N LEU A 135 19.28 -6.68 6.18
CA LEU A 135 19.57 -6.98 7.58
C LEU A 135 19.31 -8.47 7.81
N HIS A 136 20.37 -9.26 7.94
CA HIS A 136 20.29 -10.66 8.32
C HIS A 136 20.29 -10.81 9.83
N ILE A 137 19.33 -11.55 10.37
CA ILE A 137 19.14 -11.78 11.81
C ILE A 137 19.22 -13.26 12.08
N GLN A 138 20.05 -13.64 13.05
CA GLN A 138 20.19 -15.00 13.54
C GLN A 138 19.79 -15.04 15.01
N PRO A 139 18.57 -15.48 15.35
CA PRO A 139 18.15 -15.69 16.73
C PRO A 139 19.04 -16.70 17.45
N GLY A 140 19.19 -16.55 18.78
CA GLY A 140 19.95 -17.50 19.59
C GLY A 140 19.32 -18.90 19.63
N ALA A 141 18.01 -19.00 19.41
CA ALA A 141 17.25 -20.24 19.21
C ALA A 141 16.34 -20.09 18.01
N ALA A 142 16.12 -21.17 17.26
CA ALA A 142 15.22 -21.13 16.10
C ALA A 142 13.80 -20.67 16.50
N LEU A 143 13.21 -19.82 15.66
CA LEU A 143 11.83 -19.40 15.82
C LEU A 143 10.90 -20.52 15.31
N PRO A 144 10.06 -21.09 16.18
CA PRO A 144 9.25 -22.25 15.80
C PRO A 144 8.12 -21.88 14.86
N SER A 145 7.80 -22.77 13.92
CA SER A 145 6.64 -22.65 13.04
C SER A 145 5.34 -22.53 13.84
N GLY A 146 4.42 -21.66 13.38
CA GLY A 146 3.08 -21.48 13.94
C GLY A 146 3.05 -20.75 15.31
N ARG A 147 4.17 -20.24 15.80
CA ARG A 147 4.24 -19.49 17.06
C ARG A 147 4.71 -18.05 16.79
N MET A 148 3.96 -17.09 17.35
CA MET A 148 4.33 -15.69 17.27
C MET A 148 5.72 -15.45 17.85
N ALA A 149 6.54 -14.71 17.13
CA ALA A 149 7.84 -14.25 17.57
C ALA A 149 7.88 -12.72 17.58
N LEU A 150 8.71 -12.17 18.46
CA LEU A 150 8.94 -10.75 18.62
C LEU A 150 10.36 -10.41 18.26
N LEU A 151 10.56 -9.48 17.34
CA LEU A 151 11.86 -8.86 17.07
C LEU A 151 11.83 -7.42 17.57
N GLU A 152 12.91 -7.02 18.24
CA GLU A 152 13.15 -5.64 18.65
C GLU A 152 14.48 -5.22 18.02
N ILE A 153 14.44 -4.20 17.16
CA ILE A 153 15.57 -3.72 16.38
C ILE A 153 15.79 -2.25 16.72
N ALA A 154 16.85 -1.96 17.48
CA ALA A 154 17.28 -0.59 17.73
C ALA A 154 18.20 -0.15 16.59
N TYR A 155 17.89 1.02 16.00
CA TYR A 155 18.63 1.54 14.86
C TYR A 155 18.64 3.07 14.83
N SER A 156 19.55 3.64 14.05
CA SER A 156 19.62 5.08 13.83
C SER A 156 20.36 5.39 12.54
N GLY A 157 20.10 6.56 11.97
CA GLY A 157 20.79 7.00 10.75
C GLY A 157 20.26 8.33 10.26
N GLN A 158 20.83 8.80 9.17
CA GLN A 158 20.27 9.85 8.34
C GLN A 158 19.54 9.18 7.19
N PRO A 159 18.19 9.12 7.22
CA PRO A 159 17.46 8.54 6.12
C PRO A 159 17.71 9.34 4.85
N ALA A 160 17.86 8.64 3.74
CA ALA A 160 18.05 9.24 2.44
C ALA A 160 17.20 8.51 1.41
N PRO A 161 16.74 9.18 0.36
CA PRO A 161 15.99 8.52 -0.69
C PRO A 161 16.88 7.55 -1.47
N VAL A 162 16.23 6.55 -2.06
CA VAL A 162 16.87 5.64 -3.02
C VAL A 162 16.38 5.95 -4.43
N SER A 163 17.24 5.79 -5.41
CA SER A 163 16.88 5.98 -6.83
C SER A 163 16.41 4.65 -7.41
N VAL A 164 15.21 4.63 -7.97
CA VAL A 164 14.63 3.47 -8.65
C VAL A 164 14.52 3.78 -10.13
N ALA A 165 15.10 2.92 -10.97
CA ALA A 165 15.09 3.10 -12.42
C ALA A 165 13.65 3.25 -12.94
N GLY A 166 13.41 4.24 -13.79
CA GLY A 166 12.10 4.55 -14.35
C GLY A 166 11.06 5.12 -13.39
N VAL A 167 11.36 5.20 -12.09
CA VAL A 167 10.48 5.76 -11.05
C VAL A 167 11.02 7.09 -10.52
N GLY A 168 12.31 7.16 -10.26
CA GLY A 168 12.97 8.33 -9.67
C GLY A 168 13.36 8.09 -8.21
N SER A 169 13.35 9.16 -7.42
CA SER A 169 13.77 9.17 -6.01
C SER A 169 12.60 8.81 -5.10
N VAL A 170 12.72 7.75 -4.30
CA VAL A 170 11.67 7.24 -3.41
C VAL A 170 12.18 7.02 -1.99
N GLY A 171 11.26 6.84 -1.05
CA GLY A 171 11.57 6.67 0.36
C GLY A 171 11.55 8.01 1.11
N TRP A 172 12.51 8.22 1.98
CA TRP A 172 12.61 9.44 2.79
C TRP A 172 13.00 10.64 1.95
N GLN A 173 12.13 11.64 1.89
CA GLN A 173 12.33 12.90 1.17
C GLN A 173 12.50 14.02 2.19
N ALA A 174 13.51 14.84 2.02
CA ALA A 174 13.71 16.05 2.81
C ALA A 174 13.44 17.27 1.92
N GLY A 175 12.37 17.99 2.21
CA GLY A 175 12.05 19.28 1.62
C GLY A 175 12.72 20.44 2.36
N ALA A 176 12.39 21.67 1.98
CA ALA A 176 12.92 22.87 2.64
C ALA A 176 12.33 23.06 4.07
N THR A 177 11.08 22.69 4.28
CA THR A 177 10.32 22.94 5.52
C THR A 177 9.74 21.68 6.15
N ASP A 178 9.75 20.57 5.42
CA ASP A 178 9.20 19.30 5.86
C ASP A 178 10.03 18.09 5.40
N VAL A 179 9.75 16.95 5.99
CA VAL A 179 10.22 15.65 5.53
C VAL A 179 9.03 14.72 5.36
N SER A 180 9.11 13.83 4.39
CA SER A 180 8.07 12.83 4.15
C SER A 180 8.65 11.51 3.68
N ALA A 181 7.90 10.42 3.82
CA ALA A 181 8.23 9.14 3.25
C ALA A 181 7.27 8.81 2.10
N VAL A 182 7.81 8.75 0.86
CA VAL A 182 7.11 8.28 -0.34
C VAL A 182 7.66 6.90 -0.67
N SER A 183 7.05 5.86 -0.12
CA SER A 183 7.67 4.53 -0.06
C SER A 183 7.42 3.65 -1.29
N LEU A 184 6.60 4.04 -2.26
CA LEU A 184 6.34 3.29 -3.50
C LEU A 184 7.53 3.38 -4.49
N PRO A 185 8.05 2.27 -5.03
CA PRO A 185 7.69 0.87 -4.76
C PRO A 185 8.47 0.23 -3.61
N ILE A 186 9.72 0.62 -3.36
CA ILE A 186 10.67 -0.03 -2.44
C ILE A 186 11.37 0.99 -1.52
N GLY A 187 10.67 2.05 -1.14
CA GLY A 187 11.24 3.13 -0.34
C GLY A 187 11.09 2.97 1.17
N ALA A 188 10.29 2.02 1.66
CA ALA A 188 10.06 1.84 3.08
C ALA A 188 11.36 1.52 3.87
N PRO A 189 12.30 0.72 3.36
CA PRO A 189 13.56 0.44 4.04
C PRO A 189 14.44 1.66 4.31
N THR A 190 14.18 2.78 3.66
CA THR A 190 14.96 4.01 3.88
C THR A 190 14.78 4.58 5.28
N TRP A 191 13.71 4.21 6.01
CA TRP A 191 13.43 4.78 7.33
C TRP A 191 13.06 3.76 8.41
N PHE A 192 12.71 2.50 8.07
CA PHE A 192 12.51 1.44 9.08
C PHE A 192 12.79 0.05 8.51
N PRO A 193 13.21 -0.92 9.36
CA PRO A 193 13.41 -2.30 8.94
C PRO A 193 12.07 -2.98 8.67
N CYS A 194 11.89 -3.54 7.47
CA CYS A 194 10.63 -4.16 7.06
C CYS A 194 10.85 -5.36 6.14
N ALA A 195 9.78 -6.08 5.86
CA ALA A 195 9.68 -7.01 4.75
C ALA A 195 8.97 -6.27 3.60
N ASP A 196 9.75 -5.64 2.71
CA ASP A 196 9.22 -4.69 1.72
C ASP A 196 8.74 -5.41 0.45
N HIS A 197 7.57 -6.01 0.54
CA HIS A 197 6.91 -6.67 -0.58
C HIS A 197 5.42 -6.27 -0.61
N PRO A 198 4.83 -5.98 -1.79
CA PRO A 198 3.48 -5.42 -1.89
C PRO A 198 2.37 -6.33 -1.34
N SER A 199 2.59 -7.63 -1.28
CA SER A 199 1.63 -8.59 -0.72
C SER A 199 1.77 -8.78 0.79
N LEU A 200 2.87 -8.35 1.40
CA LEU A 200 3.12 -8.51 2.83
C LEU A 200 2.52 -7.33 3.59
N LYS A 201 1.38 -7.57 4.21
CA LYS A 201 0.62 -6.56 4.93
C LYS A 201 0.60 -6.83 6.43
N ALA A 202 0.66 -5.77 7.23
CA ALA A 202 0.64 -5.81 8.68
C ALA A 202 -0.16 -4.64 9.27
N ALA A 203 -0.50 -4.69 10.55
CA ALA A 203 -0.94 -3.54 11.31
C ALA A 203 0.25 -2.67 11.73
N TYR A 204 -0.01 -1.37 11.97
CA TYR A 204 1.05 -0.43 12.33
C TYR A 204 0.68 0.43 13.54
N GLU A 205 1.66 0.63 14.42
CA GLU A 205 1.70 1.72 15.39
C GLU A 205 2.98 2.53 15.13
N ILE A 206 2.81 3.82 14.82
CA ILE A 206 3.92 4.71 14.48
C ILE A 206 3.94 5.84 15.50
N SER A 207 4.95 5.81 16.37
CA SER A 207 5.23 6.86 17.35
C SER A 207 6.43 7.66 16.89
N VAL A 208 6.30 8.99 16.92
CA VAL A 208 7.39 9.89 16.56
C VAL A 208 7.49 11.00 17.60
N THR A 209 8.68 11.13 18.19
CA THR A 209 9.05 12.30 18.96
C THR A 209 9.76 13.29 18.04
N ALA A 210 9.17 14.45 17.85
CA ALA A 210 9.70 15.52 17.01
C ALA A 210 9.92 16.80 17.84
N PRO A 211 10.83 17.72 17.43
CA PRO A 211 11.08 18.97 18.13
C PRO A 211 9.80 19.83 18.29
N ALA A 212 9.84 20.76 19.22
CA ALA A 212 8.76 21.75 19.35
C ALA A 212 8.63 22.58 18.08
N GLY A 213 7.40 22.97 17.74
CA GLY A 213 7.10 23.80 16.57
C GLY A 213 6.86 23.02 15.27
N VAL A 214 7.04 21.69 15.25
CA VAL A 214 6.68 20.86 14.10
C VAL A 214 5.53 19.91 14.41
N SER A 215 4.75 19.62 13.40
CA SER A 215 3.67 18.63 13.44
C SER A 215 4.14 17.31 12.83
N VAL A 216 3.54 16.22 13.28
CA VAL A 216 3.78 14.88 12.73
C VAL A 216 2.46 14.31 12.24
N LEU A 217 2.46 13.71 11.04
CA LEU A 217 1.39 12.84 10.54
C LEU A 217 1.97 11.47 10.18
N ALA A 218 1.15 10.45 10.33
CA ALA A 218 1.42 9.11 9.81
C ALA A 218 0.11 8.40 9.45
N ASN A 219 0.20 7.19 8.93
CA ASN A 219 -0.96 6.36 8.61
C ASN A 219 -1.84 6.10 9.84
N GLY A 220 -3.15 6.00 9.63
CA GLY A 220 -4.12 5.67 10.68
C GLY A 220 -4.56 6.86 11.53
N ARG A 221 -5.13 6.58 12.68
CA ARG A 221 -5.64 7.59 13.62
C ARG A 221 -4.55 8.07 14.57
N LEU A 222 -4.56 9.36 14.89
CA LEU A 222 -3.82 9.88 16.05
C LEU A 222 -4.50 9.35 17.32
N VAL A 223 -3.80 8.50 18.06
CA VAL A 223 -4.32 7.89 19.30
C VAL A 223 -3.73 8.50 20.55
N ASP A 224 -2.55 9.14 20.43
CA ASP A 224 -1.89 9.80 21.55
C ASP A 224 -1.00 10.96 21.08
N LYS A 225 -0.94 12.03 21.89
CA LYS A 225 -0.08 13.19 21.67
C LYS A 225 0.38 13.73 23.01
N GLN A 226 1.66 13.55 23.32
CA GLN A 226 2.21 13.90 24.62
C GLN A 226 3.41 14.84 24.51
N PRO A 227 3.44 15.96 25.28
CA PRO A 227 4.64 16.76 25.43
C PRO A 227 5.78 15.90 26.03
N GLN A 228 6.99 16.13 25.55
CA GLN A 228 8.23 15.54 26.03
C GLN A 228 9.23 16.64 26.34
N ASN A 229 10.32 16.31 27.06
CA ASN A 229 11.35 17.30 27.44
C ASN A 229 11.94 18.05 26.22
N PHE A 230 12.00 17.40 25.05
CA PHE A 230 12.62 17.94 23.83
C PHE A 230 11.65 18.01 22.64
N GLY A 231 10.34 18.17 22.91
CA GLY A 231 9.36 18.30 21.84
C GLY A 231 8.02 17.63 22.14
N THR A 232 7.43 16.99 21.17
CA THR A 232 6.14 16.30 21.30
C THR A 232 6.24 14.90 20.71
N ARG A 233 5.73 13.90 21.41
CA ARG A 233 5.53 12.54 20.90
C ARG A 233 4.12 12.39 20.36
N TRP A 234 4.02 11.93 19.13
CA TRP A 234 2.78 11.66 18.41
C TRP A 234 2.68 10.17 18.14
N THR A 235 1.57 9.54 18.47
CA THR A 235 1.33 8.10 18.23
C THR A 235 0.15 7.92 17.32
N TYR A 236 0.37 7.31 16.18
CA TYR A 236 -0.64 6.94 15.20
C TYR A 236 -0.82 5.43 15.18
N ARG A 237 -2.06 4.97 15.01
CA ARG A 237 -2.39 3.55 14.92
C ARG A 237 -3.24 3.25 13.70
N HIS A 238 -2.85 2.20 13.00
CA HIS A 238 -3.59 1.62 11.90
C HIS A 238 -3.73 0.11 12.11
N ASP A 239 -4.92 -0.35 12.50
CA ASP A 239 -5.19 -1.75 12.86
C ASP A 239 -5.44 -2.64 11.64
N GLY A 240 -5.72 -2.06 10.48
CA GLY A 240 -5.91 -2.79 9.21
C GLY A 240 -4.60 -3.24 8.56
N PRO A 241 -4.65 -4.26 7.69
CA PRO A 241 -3.49 -4.69 6.94
C PRO A 241 -2.99 -3.61 5.97
N MET A 242 -1.71 -3.25 6.04
CA MET A 242 -1.04 -2.27 5.20
C MET A 242 0.32 -2.81 4.74
N ALA A 243 0.62 -2.72 3.45
CA ALA A 243 1.93 -3.06 2.92
C ALA A 243 2.96 -1.96 3.26
N ALA A 244 4.23 -2.34 3.39
CA ALA A 244 5.30 -1.41 3.80
C ALA A 244 5.42 -0.22 2.85
N TYR A 245 5.26 -0.42 1.54
CA TYR A 245 5.32 0.67 0.55
C TYR A 245 4.22 1.73 0.72
N LEU A 246 3.15 1.46 1.48
CA LEU A 246 2.07 2.42 1.80
C LEU A 246 2.29 3.14 3.11
N ALA A 247 3.29 2.71 3.90
CA ALA A 247 3.65 3.38 5.14
C ALA A 247 4.29 4.74 4.84
N THR A 248 3.80 5.76 5.52
CA THR A 248 4.27 7.13 5.36
C THR A 248 4.35 7.85 6.70
N ILE A 249 5.24 8.79 6.76
CA ILE A 249 5.41 9.75 7.84
C ILE A 249 5.65 11.11 7.22
N VAL A 250 5.09 12.14 7.83
CA VAL A 250 5.28 13.55 7.47
C VAL A 250 5.63 14.32 8.72
N ILE A 251 6.69 15.12 8.68
CA ILE A 251 7.12 15.97 9.80
C ILE A 251 7.44 17.35 9.24
N GLY A 252 6.81 18.40 9.74
CA GLY A 252 7.03 19.75 9.24
C GLY A 252 6.22 20.81 9.97
N ASP A 253 6.42 22.07 9.60
CA ASP A 253 5.61 23.19 10.09
C ASP A 253 4.26 23.22 9.35
N LEU A 254 3.36 22.34 9.79
CA LEU A 254 2.07 22.11 9.17
C LEU A 254 0.93 22.39 10.15
N ALA A 255 -0.07 23.11 9.70
CA ALA A 255 -1.38 23.14 10.32
C ALA A 255 -2.09 21.82 10.05
N ILE A 256 -2.65 21.20 11.07
CA ILE A 256 -3.46 19.99 10.96
C ILE A 256 -4.90 20.33 11.29
N GLU A 257 -5.80 20.10 10.36
CA GLU A 257 -7.24 20.32 10.54
C GLU A 257 -7.99 19.00 10.47
N THR A 258 -8.98 18.86 11.34
CA THR A 258 -9.78 17.64 11.42
C THR A 258 -11.24 17.95 11.22
N SER A 259 -11.92 17.19 10.40
CA SER A 259 -13.36 17.27 10.16
C SER A 259 -14.01 15.88 10.11
N SER A 260 -15.33 15.84 10.13
CA SER A 260 -16.10 14.60 10.01
C SER A 260 -16.54 14.39 8.57
N GLY A 261 -16.16 13.28 7.99
CA GLY A 261 -16.62 12.80 6.69
C GLY A 261 -17.86 11.91 6.79
N PRO A 262 -18.35 11.39 5.66
CA PRO A 262 -19.49 10.48 5.62
C PRO A 262 -19.19 9.16 6.34
N SER A 263 -20.24 8.52 6.86
CA SER A 263 -20.16 7.21 7.56
C SER A 263 -19.19 7.16 8.73
N GLY A 264 -18.92 8.30 9.39
CA GLY A 264 -18.03 8.38 10.54
C GLY A 264 -16.54 8.40 10.21
N VAL A 265 -16.16 8.51 8.94
CA VAL A 265 -14.75 8.66 8.52
C VAL A 265 -14.23 9.99 9.05
N GLN A 266 -13.14 9.96 9.80
CA GLN A 266 -12.43 11.19 10.19
C GLN A 266 -11.64 11.70 8.98
N ILE A 267 -11.78 12.98 8.62
CA ILE A 267 -10.91 13.63 7.62
C ILE A 267 -9.88 14.47 8.38
N ARG A 268 -8.60 14.30 8.04
CA ARG A 268 -7.47 14.96 8.70
C ARG A 268 -6.50 15.50 7.65
N ASP A 269 -6.61 16.78 7.38
CA ASP A 269 -5.79 17.47 6.39
C ASP A 269 -4.62 18.21 7.04
N ALA A 270 -3.51 18.30 6.33
CA ALA A 270 -2.33 19.01 6.78
C ALA A 270 -1.71 19.83 5.64
N PHE A 271 -1.30 21.03 5.95
CA PHE A 271 -0.74 21.97 4.98
C PHE A 271 0.08 23.05 5.67
N PRO A 272 1.03 23.66 4.96
CA PRO A 272 1.72 24.85 5.48
C PRO A 272 0.71 25.96 5.82
N ALA A 273 0.85 26.60 6.99
CA ALA A 273 -0.12 27.60 7.46
C ALA A 273 -0.34 28.75 6.45
N ARG A 274 0.68 29.09 5.65
CA ARG A 274 0.61 30.09 4.57
C ARG A 274 -0.37 29.73 3.45
N LEU A 275 -0.75 28.47 3.32
CA LEU A 275 -1.68 27.97 2.27
C LEU A 275 -3.03 27.52 2.84
N ALA A 276 -3.33 27.85 4.11
CA ALA A 276 -4.50 27.32 4.80
C ALA A 276 -5.81 27.58 4.06
N ASP A 277 -6.05 28.81 3.59
CA ASP A 277 -7.31 29.15 2.90
C ASP A 277 -7.42 28.45 1.54
N GLN A 278 -6.32 28.40 0.79
CA GLN A 278 -6.26 27.69 -0.49
C GLN A 278 -6.49 26.19 -0.29
N ALA A 279 -5.78 25.57 0.67
CA ALA A 279 -5.90 24.15 0.96
C ALA A 279 -7.31 23.77 1.43
N ARG A 280 -7.95 24.57 2.29
CA ARG A 280 -9.36 24.36 2.68
C ARG A 280 -10.30 24.39 1.49
N SER A 281 -10.06 25.30 0.52
CA SER A 281 -10.83 25.32 -0.73
C SER A 281 -10.61 24.06 -1.55
N ASP A 282 -9.33 23.68 -1.79
CA ASP A 282 -8.95 22.61 -2.69
C ASP A 282 -9.29 21.23 -2.13
N PHE A 283 -9.23 21.05 -0.80
CA PHE A 283 -9.59 19.80 -0.11
C PHE A 283 -11.06 19.74 0.32
N GLY A 284 -11.80 20.84 0.21
CA GLY A 284 -13.14 20.98 0.79
C GLY A 284 -14.19 20.01 0.27
N ARG A 285 -13.95 19.31 -0.85
CA ARG A 285 -14.89 18.34 -1.43
C ARG A 285 -14.54 16.88 -1.16
N GLN A 286 -13.56 16.57 -0.30
CA GLN A 286 -13.18 15.20 0.04
C GLN A 286 -14.36 14.39 0.61
N GLY A 287 -15.22 15.00 1.43
CA GLY A 287 -16.44 14.36 1.91
C GLY A 287 -17.41 13.96 0.80
N GLN A 288 -17.52 14.77 -0.27
CA GLN A 288 -18.33 14.45 -1.46
C GLN A 288 -17.66 13.33 -2.28
N MET A 289 -16.33 13.36 -2.44
CA MET A 289 -15.56 12.32 -3.11
C MET A 289 -15.74 10.98 -2.40
N LEU A 290 -15.59 10.95 -1.07
CA LEU A 290 -15.82 9.75 -0.23
C LEU A 290 -17.23 9.18 -0.46
N LYS A 291 -18.26 10.03 -0.43
CA LYS A 291 -19.65 9.61 -0.66
C LYS A 291 -19.84 9.06 -2.08
N THR A 292 -19.29 9.72 -3.08
CA THR A 292 -19.38 9.31 -4.49
C THR A 292 -18.68 7.97 -4.70
N PHE A 293 -17.45 7.84 -4.29
CA PHE A 293 -16.68 6.60 -4.48
C PHE A 293 -17.24 5.44 -3.65
N ALA A 294 -17.74 5.69 -2.44
CA ALA A 294 -18.40 4.65 -1.65
C ALA A 294 -19.67 4.13 -2.34
N SER A 295 -20.42 4.97 -3.06
CA SER A 295 -21.58 4.54 -3.84
C SER A 295 -21.22 3.71 -5.08
N LEU A 296 -20.02 3.90 -5.64
CA LEU A 296 -19.56 3.26 -6.87
C LEU A 296 -18.72 2.00 -6.62
N PHE A 297 -17.84 2.03 -5.60
CA PHE A 297 -16.83 1.00 -5.35
C PHE A 297 -17.11 0.17 -4.11
N GLY A 298 -18.11 0.55 -3.31
CA GLY A 298 -18.39 -0.03 -2.00
C GLY A 298 -17.88 0.85 -0.85
N PRO A 299 -18.20 0.50 0.42
CA PRO A 299 -17.85 1.31 1.59
C PRO A 299 -16.38 1.71 1.59
N TYR A 300 -16.08 2.91 2.12
CA TYR A 300 -14.70 3.32 2.35
C TYR A 300 -14.02 2.31 3.30
N PRO A 301 -12.83 1.80 2.93
CA PRO A 301 -12.27 0.64 3.62
C PRO A 301 -11.64 0.94 4.99
N PHE A 302 -11.51 2.21 5.36
CA PHE A 302 -10.83 2.63 6.58
C PHE A 302 -11.70 3.59 7.41
N ASP A 303 -11.23 3.98 8.58
CA ASP A 303 -11.95 4.85 9.51
C ASP A 303 -11.43 6.32 9.51
N VAL A 304 -10.32 6.57 8.81
CA VAL A 304 -9.70 7.88 8.67
C VAL A 304 -9.17 8.07 7.25
N TYR A 305 -9.25 9.28 6.75
CA TYR A 305 -8.58 9.75 5.56
C TYR A 305 -8.04 11.16 5.80
N GLY A 306 -7.16 11.63 4.96
CA GLY A 306 -6.73 13.03 4.92
C GLY A 306 -5.76 13.27 3.79
N THR A 307 -5.43 14.53 3.57
CA THR A 307 -4.48 14.95 2.55
C THR A 307 -3.43 15.85 3.17
N ALA A 308 -2.15 15.58 2.90
CA ALA A 308 -1.04 16.44 3.29
C ALA A 308 -0.46 17.15 2.06
N ALA A 309 -0.44 18.48 2.08
CA ALA A 309 0.27 19.29 1.09
C ALA A 309 1.70 19.55 1.58
N LEU A 310 2.71 19.14 0.80
CA LEU A 310 4.12 19.09 1.19
C LEU A 310 4.99 19.91 0.25
N ASP A 311 6.02 20.54 0.80
CA ASP A 311 6.97 21.35 0.07
C ASP A 311 8.12 20.47 -0.44
N GLY A 312 8.32 20.42 -1.76
CA GLY A 312 9.49 19.77 -2.34
C GLY A 312 9.45 18.25 -2.44
N VAL A 313 8.29 17.65 -2.51
CA VAL A 313 8.14 16.19 -2.74
C VAL A 313 8.46 15.85 -4.21
N ASN A 314 9.72 15.98 -4.58
CA ASN A 314 10.21 15.79 -5.96
C ASN A 314 9.86 14.40 -6.54
N ALA A 315 9.80 13.37 -5.71
CA ALA A 315 9.43 12.02 -6.14
C ALA A 315 8.03 11.98 -6.78
N LEU A 316 7.08 12.76 -6.27
CA LEU A 316 5.70 12.77 -6.76
C LEU A 316 5.56 13.44 -8.12
N SER A 317 6.39 14.44 -8.43
CA SER A 317 6.34 15.15 -9.71
C SER A 317 7.12 14.43 -10.80
N GLN A 318 8.12 13.62 -10.45
CA GLN A 318 8.98 12.91 -11.41
C GLN A 318 8.37 11.59 -11.89
N ALA A 319 7.57 10.92 -11.06
CA ALA A 319 6.90 9.68 -11.46
C ALA A 319 5.70 9.98 -12.36
N GLY A 320 5.84 9.73 -13.65
CA GLY A 320 4.88 10.13 -14.70
C GLY A 320 3.42 9.76 -14.44
N SER A 321 3.14 8.58 -13.85
CA SER A 321 1.78 8.16 -13.52
C SER A 321 1.22 8.82 -12.25
N LEU A 322 2.07 9.32 -11.33
CA LEU A 322 1.64 9.92 -10.07
C LEU A 322 1.23 11.40 -10.23
N GLY A 323 1.90 12.15 -11.11
CA GLY A 323 1.51 13.53 -11.45
C GLY A 323 1.44 14.48 -10.26
N GLY A 324 2.35 14.36 -9.29
CA GLY A 324 2.41 15.22 -8.10
C GLY A 324 1.54 14.77 -6.93
N THR A 325 0.97 13.55 -6.96
CA THR A 325 0.17 13.02 -5.85
C THR A 325 0.49 11.54 -5.59
N TYR A 326 0.41 11.14 -4.32
CA TYR A 326 0.58 9.76 -3.88
C TYR A 326 -0.50 9.38 -2.86
N GLY A 327 -1.12 8.24 -3.05
CA GLY A 327 -2.11 7.69 -2.13
C GLY A 327 -1.47 6.69 -1.15
N ALA A 328 -0.79 7.16 -0.11
CA ALA A 328 -0.44 6.30 1.01
C ALA A 328 -1.71 5.83 1.73
N GLN A 329 -1.66 4.70 2.44
CA GLN A 329 -2.87 4.21 3.11
C GLN A 329 -3.34 5.19 4.18
N THR A 330 -4.59 5.63 4.08
CA THR A 330 -5.26 6.63 4.91
C THR A 330 -4.74 8.08 4.78
N LEU A 331 -3.79 8.35 3.89
CA LEU A 331 -3.21 9.68 3.74
C LEU A 331 -2.78 9.94 2.28
N GLY A 332 -3.42 10.89 1.61
CA GLY A 332 -2.96 11.41 0.33
C GLY A 332 -1.81 12.41 0.53
N LEU A 333 -0.77 12.34 -0.28
CA LEU A 333 0.30 13.34 -0.30
C LEU A 333 0.21 14.12 -1.61
N LEU A 334 0.24 15.44 -1.54
CA LEU A 334 0.23 16.36 -2.68
C LEU A 334 1.41 17.30 -2.59
N ASP A 335 1.96 17.68 -3.76
CA ASP A 335 2.90 18.78 -3.85
C ASP A 335 2.18 20.12 -3.63
N VAL A 336 2.75 21.03 -2.84
CA VAL A 336 2.14 22.35 -2.54
C VAL A 336 1.93 23.20 -3.79
N SER A 337 2.67 22.98 -4.87
CA SER A 337 2.49 23.69 -6.15
C SER A 337 1.13 23.40 -6.80
N LEU A 338 0.44 22.35 -6.37
CA LEU A 338 -0.89 21.98 -6.83
C LEU A 338 -2.01 22.68 -6.05
N ILE A 339 -1.67 23.47 -5.01
CA ILE A 339 -2.62 24.18 -4.14
C ILE A 339 -2.76 25.62 -4.63
N ASP A 340 -3.91 25.95 -5.21
CA ASP A 340 -4.17 27.28 -5.77
C ASP A 340 -5.45 27.97 -5.23
N GLY A 341 -6.22 27.26 -4.41
CA GLY A 341 -7.50 27.74 -3.85
C GLY A 341 -8.66 27.74 -4.83
N ARG A 342 -8.45 27.30 -6.08
CA ARG A 342 -9.42 27.32 -7.18
C ARG A 342 -9.91 25.93 -7.56
N ARG A 343 -9.39 24.88 -6.90
CA ARG A 343 -9.65 23.47 -7.20
C ARG A 343 -9.20 23.04 -8.58
N THR A 344 -8.22 23.73 -9.18
CA THR A 344 -7.69 23.37 -10.51
C THR A 344 -7.20 21.92 -10.53
N HIS A 345 -6.60 21.46 -9.43
CA HIS A 345 -6.04 20.12 -9.29
C HIS A 345 -6.89 19.18 -8.42
N GLU A 346 -8.17 19.47 -8.23
CA GLU A 346 -9.09 18.69 -7.39
C GLU A 346 -9.18 17.22 -7.85
N SER A 347 -9.05 16.95 -9.13
CA SER A 347 -9.04 15.58 -9.66
C SER A 347 -7.87 14.74 -9.13
N LEU A 348 -6.74 15.36 -8.80
CA LEU A 348 -5.59 14.68 -8.17
C LEU A 348 -5.88 14.32 -6.71
N VAL A 349 -6.61 15.17 -5.99
CA VAL A 349 -7.11 14.84 -4.63
C VAL A 349 -8.05 13.63 -4.71
N ALA A 350 -8.96 13.62 -5.68
CA ALA A 350 -9.85 12.48 -5.92
C ALA A 350 -9.08 11.20 -6.28
N ARG A 351 -8.01 11.29 -7.07
CA ARG A 351 -7.15 10.15 -7.41
C ARG A 351 -6.44 9.58 -6.17
N ALA A 352 -5.85 10.43 -5.33
CA ALA A 352 -5.21 10.00 -4.09
C ALA A 352 -6.21 9.33 -3.12
N LEU A 353 -7.44 9.84 -3.07
CA LEU A 353 -8.52 9.22 -2.31
C LEU A 353 -8.96 7.88 -2.90
N ALA A 354 -9.11 7.78 -4.22
CA ALA A 354 -9.50 6.53 -4.88
C ALA A 354 -8.46 5.41 -4.67
N ALA A 355 -7.18 5.75 -4.56
CA ALA A 355 -6.12 4.82 -4.23
C ALA A 355 -6.35 4.08 -2.89
N GLN A 356 -7.25 4.57 -2.04
CA GLN A 356 -7.61 3.88 -0.80
C GLN A 356 -8.38 2.58 -1.06
N TRP A 357 -9.20 2.51 -2.11
CA TRP A 357 -9.82 1.27 -2.57
C TRP A 357 -8.83 0.47 -3.43
N PHE A 358 -8.12 1.15 -4.36
CA PHE A 358 -7.30 0.57 -5.41
C PHE A 358 -5.81 0.85 -5.17
N GLY A 359 -5.11 -0.09 -4.52
CA GLY A 359 -3.72 0.04 -4.11
C GLY A 359 -3.53 -0.08 -2.61
N ALA A 360 -4.37 0.56 -1.78
CA ALA A 360 -4.30 0.44 -0.33
C ALA A 360 -5.12 -0.76 0.18
N SER A 361 -6.45 -0.73 0.10
CA SER A 361 -7.29 -1.86 0.53
C SER A 361 -7.02 -3.10 -0.32
N VAL A 362 -7.12 -2.97 -1.64
CA VAL A 362 -6.71 -4.01 -2.59
C VAL A 362 -5.32 -3.64 -3.10
N SER A 363 -4.26 -4.17 -2.50
CA SER A 363 -2.90 -3.98 -3.01
C SER A 363 -2.57 -4.98 -4.11
N VAL A 364 -1.45 -4.78 -4.79
CA VAL A 364 -0.96 -5.75 -5.77
C VAL A 364 -0.18 -6.87 -5.09
N SER A 365 -0.28 -8.09 -5.62
CA SER A 365 0.50 -9.23 -5.14
C SER A 365 1.89 -9.30 -5.78
N SER A 366 2.09 -8.59 -6.90
CA SER A 366 3.35 -8.40 -7.61
C SER A 366 3.34 -7.06 -8.31
N TRP A 367 4.51 -6.46 -8.48
CA TRP A 367 4.67 -5.17 -9.16
C TRP A 367 4.31 -5.22 -10.65
N ALA A 368 4.35 -6.40 -11.29
CA ALA A 368 3.84 -6.57 -12.65
C ALA A 368 2.35 -6.16 -12.78
N SER A 369 1.58 -6.32 -11.71
CA SER A 369 0.16 -5.98 -11.67
C SER A 369 -0.15 -4.54 -11.19
N ILE A 370 0.85 -3.64 -11.17
CA ILE A 370 0.72 -2.26 -10.62
C ILE A 370 -0.41 -1.45 -11.26
N TRP A 371 -0.80 -1.77 -12.50
CA TRP A 371 -1.92 -1.12 -13.18
C TRP A 371 -3.24 -1.24 -12.42
N LEU A 372 -3.44 -2.32 -11.64
CA LEU A 372 -4.61 -2.51 -10.77
C LEU A 372 -4.76 -1.40 -9.70
N SER A 373 -3.67 -0.74 -9.37
CA SER A 373 -3.67 0.44 -8.51
C SER A 373 -3.71 1.74 -9.33
N THR A 374 -2.72 1.96 -10.18
CA THR A 374 -2.51 3.24 -10.85
C THR A 374 -3.61 3.57 -11.86
N ALA A 375 -4.07 2.58 -12.63
CA ALA A 375 -5.10 2.78 -13.64
C ALA A 375 -6.50 2.93 -13.03
N PHE A 376 -6.82 2.17 -11.99
CA PHE A 376 -8.10 2.29 -11.30
C PHE A 376 -8.23 3.65 -10.60
N ALA A 377 -7.17 4.11 -9.94
CA ALA A 377 -7.15 5.44 -9.34
C ALA A 377 -7.25 6.55 -10.41
N ARG A 378 -6.59 6.39 -11.56
CA ARG A 378 -6.71 7.30 -12.71
C ARG A 378 -8.13 7.30 -13.28
N TYR A 379 -8.76 6.14 -13.41
CA TYR A 379 -10.13 6.05 -13.90
C TYR A 379 -11.14 6.68 -12.92
N ALA A 380 -10.94 6.48 -11.61
CA ALA A 380 -11.74 7.11 -10.58
C ALA A 380 -11.63 8.66 -10.61
N GLU A 381 -10.46 9.20 -10.96
CA GLU A 381 -10.26 10.62 -11.23
C GLU A 381 -11.18 11.11 -12.36
N TRP A 382 -11.27 10.37 -13.48
CA TRP A 382 -12.18 10.72 -14.59
C TRP A 382 -13.66 10.60 -14.18
N VAL A 383 -14.00 9.58 -13.41
CA VAL A 383 -15.35 9.42 -12.86
C VAL A 383 -15.70 10.57 -11.91
N TRP A 384 -14.75 11.06 -11.09
CA TRP A 384 -14.97 12.22 -10.25
C TRP A 384 -15.22 13.48 -11.08
N LEU A 385 -14.43 13.74 -12.10
CA LEU A 385 -14.64 14.87 -13.02
C LEU A 385 -16.07 14.82 -13.62
N GLU A 386 -16.48 13.67 -14.12
CA GLU A 386 -17.84 13.47 -14.68
C GLU A 386 -18.92 13.73 -13.64
N LYS A 387 -18.80 13.16 -12.44
CA LYS A 387 -19.81 13.30 -11.37
C LYS A 387 -19.83 14.69 -10.74
N SER A 388 -18.75 15.44 -10.84
CA SER A 388 -18.64 16.81 -10.33
C SER A 388 -19.03 17.90 -11.33
N GLY A 389 -19.48 17.53 -12.54
CA GLY A 389 -19.93 18.45 -13.58
C GLY A 389 -18.80 18.95 -14.51
N GLY A 390 -17.63 18.31 -14.46
CA GLY A 390 -16.51 18.57 -15.38
C GLY A 390 -16.56 17.70 -16.64
N LEU A 391 -15.39 17.33 -17.17
CA LEU A 391 -15.26 16.49 -18.35
C LEU A 391 -15.85 15.10 -18.11
N SER A 392 -16.55 14.54 -19.10
CA SER A 392 -17.01 13.15 -19.04
C SER A 392 -15.83 12.17 -19.03
N ALA A 393 -16.06 10.98 -18.47
CA ALA A 393 -15.06 9.92 -18.52
C ALA A 393 -14.73 9.50 -19.97
N ASP A 394 -15.71 9.56 -20.88
CA ASP A 394 -15.48 9.30 -22.31
C ASP A 394 -14.57 10.37 -22.95
N THR A 395 -14.80 11.64 -22.67
CA THR A 395 -13.91 12.72 -23.16
C THR A 395 -12.50 12.54 -22.65
N SER A 396 -12.34 12.21 -21.37
CA SER A 396 -11.03 11.96 -20.74
C SER A 396 -10.34 10.73 -21.34
N ALA A 397 -11.09 9.64 -21.58
CA ALA A 397 -10.57 8.42 -22.19
C ALA A 397 -10.11 8.65 -23.65
N ARG A 398 -10.89 9.39 -24.46
CA ARG A 398 -10.51 9.72 -25.84
C ARG A 398 -9.26 10.61 -25.89
N ALA A 399 -9.13 11.57 -25.00
CA ALA A 399 -7.91 12.36 -24.85
C ALA A 399 -6.71 11.49 -24.47
N ALA A 400 -6.90 10.55 -23.53
CA ALA A 400 -5.86 9.58 -23.14
C ALA A 400 -5.49 8.64 -24.29
N MET A 401 -6.45 8.16 -25.09
CA MET A 401 -6.18 7.37 -26.30
C MET A 401 -5.35 8.15 -27.32
N THR A 402 -5.64 9.44 -27.53
CA THR A 402 -4.85 10.31 -28.40
C THR A 402 -3.41 10.44 -27.89
N ARG A 403 -3.25 10.66 -26.58
CA ARG A 403 -1.93 10.70 -25.93
C ARG A 403 -1.18 9.36 -26.10
N LEU A 404 -1.82 8.25 -25.80
CA LEU A 404 -1.23 6.90 -25.90
C LEU A 404 -0.78 6.58 -27.33
N ARG A 405 -1.55 6.98 -28.35
CA ARG A 405 -1.17 6.78 -29.76
C ARG A 405 0.07 7.57 -30.18
N SER A 406 0.37 8.69 -29.47
CA SER A 406 1.57 9.49 -29.72
C SER A 406 2.83 8.92 -29.03
N LEU A 407 2.68 7.90 -28.20
CA LEU A 407 3.76 7.25 -27.46
C LEU A 407 4.14 5.91 -28.08
N GLY A 408 5.25 5.32 -27.62
CA GLY A 408 5.68 3.98 -28.06
C GLY A 408 4.63 2.91 -27.82
N GLN A 409 4.43 2.00 -28.78
CA GLN A 409 3.45 0.91 -28.75
C GLN A 409 4.10 -0.41 -28.33
N ASP A 410 4.91 -0.38 -27.27
CA ASP A 410 5.74 -1.48 -26.78
C ASP A 410 5.43 -1.88 -25.33
N LEU A 411 4.35 -1.33 -24.74
CA LEU A 411 3.99 -1.60 -23.36
C LEU A 411 2.91 -2.70 -23.28
N ILE A 412 3.19 -3.75 -22.51
CA ILE A 412 2.22 -4.76 -22.11
C ILE A 412 1.67 -4.37 -20.74
N LEU A 413 0.35 -4.22 -20.62
CA LEU A 413 -0.26 -3.71 -19.39
C LEU A 413 -0.09 -4.67 -18.20
N ALA A 414 -0.22 -5.99 -18.45
CA ALA A 414 -0.06 -7.03 -17.42
C ALA A 414 1.40 -7.31 -17.03
N ASP A 415 2.36 -6.79 -17.82
CA ASP A 415 3.80 -6.94 -17.58
C ASP A 415 4.57 -5.73 -18.16
N PRO A 416 4.47 -4.56 -17.51
CA PRO A 416 5.07 -3.33 -18.04
C PRO A 416 6.61 -3.34 -18.01
N GLY A 417 7.22 -4.20 -17.18
CA GLY A 417 8.65 -4.22 -16.88
C GLY A 417 9.02 -3.31 -15.69
N ALA A 418 10.03 -3.70 -14.92
CA ALA A 418 10.43 -3.07 -13.66
C ALA A 418 10.66 -1.54 -13.78
N GLU A 419 11.28 -1.09 -14.87
CA GLU A 419 11.58 0.33 -15.10
C GLU A 419 10.37 1.15 -15.58
N ARG A 420 9.23 0.51 -15.82
CA ARG A 420 8.02 1.14 -16.37
C ARG A 420 6.79 1.03 -15.48
N ILE A 421 6.94 0.56 -14.24
CA ILE A 421 5.81 0.38 -13.32
C ILE A 421 5.04 1.68 -13.05
N LEU A 422 5.70 2.84 -13.11
CA LEU A 422 5.08 4.16 -12.99
C LEU A 422 5.12 4.97 -14.31
N ASP A 423 5.33 4.33 -15.45
CA ASP A 423 5.16 4.97 -16.77
C ASP A 423 3.70 5.45 -16.92
N GLU A 424 3.50 6.65 -17.46
CA GLU A 424 2.15 7.22 -17.66
C GLU A 424 1.24 6.30 -18.48
N ARG A 425 1.82 5.52 -19.42
CA ARG A 425 1.09 4.58 -20.28
C ARG A 425 0.41 3.48 -19.49
N VAL A 426 0.99 3.03 -18.36
CA VAL A 426 0.36 2.01 -17.49
C VAL A 426 -0.95 2.51 -16.93
N ALA A 427 -0.94 3.71 -16.34
CA ALA A 427 -2.16 4.30 -15.77
C ALA A 427 -3.19 4.67 -16.85
N LEU A 428 -2.74 5.30 -17.96
CA LEU A 428 -3.64 5.76 -19.02
C LEU A 428 -4.27 4.59 -19.78
N ARG A 429 -3.46 3.58 -20.19
CA ARG A 429 -3.96 2.41 -20.92
C ARG A 429 -4.92 1.59 -20.08
N GLY A 430 -4.57 1.34 -18.82
CA GLY A 430 -5.46 0.61 -17.93
C GLY A 430 -6.76 1.37 -17.65
N ALA A 431 -6.72 2.71 -17.50
CA ALA A 431 -7.91 3.52 -17.34
C ALA A 431 -8.78 3.49 -18.62
N CYS A 432 -8.18 3.51 -19.83
CA CYS A 432 -8.89 3.32 -21.09
C CYS A 432 -9.51 1.91 -21.20
N PHE A 433 -8.82 0.87 -20.71
CA PHE A 433 -9.37 -0.48 -20.63
C PHE A 433 -10.61 -0.53 -19.72
N LEU A 434 -10.54 0.08 -18.53
CA LEU A 434 -11.71 0.16 -17.64
C LEU A 434 -12.87 0.92 -18.29
N HIS A 435 -12.56 1.98 -19.04
CA HIS A 435 -13.59 2.71 -19.79
C HIS A 435 -14.19 1.87 -20.91
N ALA A 436 -13.37 1.13 -21.65
CA ALA A 436 -13.82 0.20 -22.69
C ALA A 436 -14.76 -0.89 -22.12
N LEU A 437 -14.45 -1.44 -20.93
CA LEU A 437 -15.35 -2.33 -20.21
C LEU A 437 -16.68 -1.64 -19.86
N ARG A 438 -16.62 -0.39 -19.36
CA ARG A 438 -17.84 0.39 -19.04
C ARG A 438 -18.73 0.63 -20.27
N LEU A 439 -18.12 0.97 -21.42
CA LEU A 439 -18.85 1.13 -22.69
C LEU A 439 -19.51 -0.17 -23.14
N THR A 440 -18.82 -1.31 -22.96
CA THR A 440 -19.30 -2.61 -23.40
C THR A 440 -20.44 -3.15 -22.53
N MET A 441 -20.34 -3.03 -21.20
CA MET A 441 -21.30 -3.64 -20.27
C MET A 441 -22.30 -2.67 -19.64
N GLY A 442 -22.15 -1.36 -19.88
CA GLY A 442 -22.95 -0.30 -19.30
C GLY A 442 -22.60 0.05 -17.87
N ASP A 443 -23.01 1.25 -17.44
CA ASP A 443 -22.65 1.81 -16.13
C ASP A 443 -22.96 0.90 -14.95
N TYR A 444 -24.20 0.41 -14.90
CA TYR A 444 -24.66 -0.37 -13.76
C TYR A 444 -23.80 -1.62 -13.55
N THR A 445 -23.59 -2.42 -14.59
CA THR A 445 -22.83 -3.67 -14.52
C THR A 445 -21.34 -3.40 -14.26
N PHE A 446 -20.78 -2.38 -14.91
CA PHE A 446 -19.39 -1.99 -14.69
C PHE A 446 -19.11 -1.63 -13.23
N PHE A 447 -19.94 -0.79 -12.62
CA PHE A 447 -19.74 -0.46 -11.20
C PHE A 447 -20.07 -1.62 -10.26
N GLN A 448 -20.91 -2.59 -10.66
CA GLN A 448 -21.04 -3.86 -9.93
C GLN A 448 -19.75 -4.67 -9.98
N VAL A 449 -19.08 -4.77 -11.13
CA VAL A 449 -17.75 -5.42 -11.24
C VAL A 449 -16.77 -4.78 -10.25
N LEU A 450 -16.69 -3.45 -10.20
CA LEU A 450 -15.78 -2.75 -9.28
C LEU A 450 -16.12 -2.98 -7.81
N ARG A 451 -17.43 -3.01 -7.46
CA ARG A 451 -17.85 -3.34 -6.08
C ARG A 451 -17.48 -4.76 -5.69
N VAL A 452 -17.72 -5.72 -6.56
CA VAL A 452 -17.36 -7.12 -6.33
C VAL A 452 -15.85 -7.27 -6.22
N TRP A 453 -15.10 -6.60 -7.09
CA TRP A 453 -13.63 -6.54 -7.02
C TRP A 453 -13.13 -6.06 -5.66
N CYS A 454 -13.57 -4.88 -5.23
CA CYS A 454 -13.17 -4.31 -3.95
C CYS A 454 -13.58 -5.18 -2.76
N SER A 455 -14.81 -5.69 -2.75
CA SER A 455 -15.32 -6.52 -1.66
C SER A 455 -14.60 -7.88 -1.55
N ARG A 456 -14.33 -8.52 -2.70
CA ARG A 456 -13.72 -9.85 -2.77
C ARG A 456 -12.25 -9.85 -2.31
N ASN A 457 -11.55 -8.74 -2.60
CA ASN A 457 -10.12 -8.59 -2.33
C ASN A 457 -9.82 -7.59 -1.20
N GLN A 458 -10.83 -7.18 -0.44
CA GLN A 458 -10.68 -6.19 0.64
C GLN A 458 -9.56 -6.61 1.60
N SER A 459 -8.67 -5.66 1.89
CA SER A 459 -7.51 -5.83 2.79
C SER A 459 -6.51 -6.91 2.32
N GLY A 460 -6.67 -7.41 1.11
CA GLY A 460 -5.82 -8.42 0.48
C GLY A 460 -4.83 -7.82 -0.53
N ALA A 461 -4.19 -8.74 -1.26
CA ALA A 461 -3.36 -8.45 -2.42
C ALA A 461 -3.81 -9.29 -3.60
N ALA A 462 -3.80 -8.72 -4.81
CA ALA A 462 -4.34 -9.34 -6.00
C ALA A 462 -3.44 -9.11 -7.22
N GLN A 463 -3.62 -9.92 -8.24
CA GLN A 463 -2.92 -9.84 -9.51
C GLN A 463 -3.89 -9.64 -10.68
N THR A 464 -3.35 -9.42 -11.87
CA THR A 464 -4.13 -9.15 -13.08
C THR A 464 -5.21 -10.21 -13.33
N GLU A 465 -4.87 -11.49 -13.18
CA GLU A 465 -5.75 -12.61 -13.42
C GLU A 465 -6.96 -12.62 -12.49
N ASP A 466 -6.78 -12.19 -11.24
CA ASP A 466 -7.88 -12.11 -10.27
C ASP A 466 -8.95 -11.10 -10.73
N PHE A 467 -8.54 -9.96 -11.31
CA PHE A 467 -9.49 -9.01 -11.87
C PHE A 467 -10.19 -9.55 -13.12
N LEU A 468 -9.44 -10.19 -14.01
CA LEU A 468 -10.00 -10.77 -15.23
C LEU A 468 -11.03 -11.86 -14.92
N GLN A 469 -10.94 -12.56 -13.78
CA GLN A 469 -11.92 -13.54 -13.32
C GLN A 469 -13.17 -12.92 -12.72
N VAL A 470 -13.09 -11.71 -12.12
CA VAL A 470 -14.27 -11.05 -11.57
C VAL A 470 -15.24 -10.59 -12.66
N VAL A 471 -14.73 -10.22 -13.84
CA VAL A 471 -15.57 -9.70 -14.93
C VAL A 471 -16.61 -10.71 -15.39
N PRO A 472 -16.25 -11.97 -15.78
CA PRO A 472 -17.25 -12.96 -16.21
C PRO A 472 -18.15 -13.44 -15.07
N ASP A 473 -17.74 -13.36 -13.81
CA ASP A 473 -18.59 -13.70 -12.66
C ASP A 473 -19.76 -12.73 -12.49
N VAL A 474 -19.64 -11.49 -12.99
CA VAL A 474 -20.66 -10.44 -12.88
C VAL A 474 -21.36 -10.16 -14.19
N TYR A 475 -20.64 -10.21 -15.31
CA TYR A 475 -21.16 -9.93 -16.64
C TYR A 475 -21.19 -11.22 -17.50
N THR A 476 -22.38 -11.77 -17.69
CA THR A 476 -22.59 -13.04 -18.38
C THR A 476 -23.26 -12.90 -19.77
N ALA A 477 -23.57 -11.66 -20.19
CA ALA A 477 -24.28 -11.42 -21.46
C ALA A 477 -23.40 -11.68 -22.69
N GLN A 478 -22.08 -11.57 -22.55
CA GLN A 478 -21.11 -11.80 -23.61
C GLN A 478 -19.78 -12.28 -22.98
N ASP A 479 -19.10 -13.20 -23.67
CA ASP A 479 -17.72 -13.57 -23.32
C ASP A 479 -16.75 -12.46 -23.72
N LEU A 480 -16.11 -11.85 -22.73
CA LEU A 480 -15.12 -10.78 -22.90
C LEU A 480 -13.67 -11.27 -22.76
N THR A 481 -13.43 -12.56 -22.68
CA THR A 481 -12.08 -13.12 -22.43
C THR A 481 -11.06 -12.64 -23.45
N ALA A 482 -11.37 -12.77 -24.75
CA ALA A 482 -10.46 -12.33 -25.82
C ALA A 482 -10.28 -10.80 -25.83
N PHE A 483 -11.37 -10.06 -25.58
CA PHE A 483 -11.33 -8.58 -25.48
C PHE A 483 -10.40 -8.12 -24.33
N MET A 484 -10.57 -8.69 -23.15
CA MET A 484 -9.75 -8.35 -21.99
C MET A 484 -8.28 -8.76 -22.21
N ALA A 485 -8.03 -9.97 -22.71
CA ALA A 485 -6.69 -10.43 -23.04
C ALA A 485 -5.97 -9.49 -24.02
N TYR A 486 -6.67 -8.96 -25.02
CA TYR A 486 -6.08 -8.01 -25.97
C TYR A 486 -5.67 -6.71 -25.29
N TRP A 487 -6.48 -6.16 -24.38
CA TRP A 487 -6.13 -4.94 -23.64
C TRP A 487 -4.91 -5.11 -22.72
N VAL A 488 -4.81 -6.24 -22.04
CA VAL A 488 -3.78 -6.44 -21.01
C VAL A 488 -2.49 -7.05 -21.53
N SER A 489 -2.55 -7.90 -22.58
CA SER A 489 -1.39 -8.68 -23.04
C SER A 489 -0.83 -8.26 -24.39
N ALA A 490 -1.56 -7.51 -25.24
CA ALA A 490 -1.02 -7.01 -26.49
C ALA A 490 -0.15 -5.78 -26.28
N ALA A 491 0.97 -5.67 -27.01
CA ALA A 491 1.77 -4.43 -26.99
C ALA A 491 1.03 -3.27 -27.67
N ARG A 492 0.41 -3.56 -28.85
CA ARG A 492 -0.37 -2.56 -29.59
C ARG A 492 -1.62 -2.13 -28.81
N LEU A 493 -1.84 -0.81 -28.76
CA LEU A 493 -3.03 -0.23 -28.12
C LEU A 493 -4.30 -0.62 -28.88
N PRO A 494 -5.31 -1.24 -28.22
CA PRO A 494 -6.63 -1.46 -28.79
C PRO A 494 -7.39 -0.14 -29.02
N ASP A 495 -8.45 -0.17 -29.84
CA ASP A 495 -9.38 0.94 -29.96
C ASP A 495 -10.48 0.84 -28.89
N LEU A 496 -11.07 1.99 -28.52
CA LEU A 496 -12.29 2.02 -27.71
C LEU A 496 -13.49 1.53 -28.54
N PRO A 497 -14.45 0.82 -27.93
CA PRO A 497 -15.70 0.42 -28.59
C PRO A 497 -16.52 1.58 -29.16
#